data_5e2831cf95428b94a72f9529e121decb
#
_entry.id   5e2831cf95428b94a72f9529e121decb
#
_cell.length_a   1.000
_cell.length_b   1.000
_cell.length_c   1.000
_cell.angle_alpha   90.00
_cell.angle_beta   90.00
_cell.angle_gamma   90.00
#
_symmetry.space_group_name_H-M   'P 1'
#
loop_
_entity.id
_entity.type
_entity.pdbx_description
1 polymer ?
#
loop_
_entity_poly.entity_id
_entity_poly.type
_entity_poly.pdbx_seq_one_letter_code
_entity_poly.pdbx_strand_id
1 'polypeptide(L)'
;MNNSAPFLAVYRVKSNLRTSALAFLATGLIFAFAIWGRVKLGLDQPTVETVLITWLVMLGTVLCALHAFTSSLRFTSDAVEKRSLLTVASIPFSEIRGRRQIVPGGAEANLRFYVIVPAHRSLPTIKFAEYHEFDDAFYDWFLSLPDLDEKAK
;
A
#
# COMPACT_ATOMS: atom_id res chain seq x y z
N MET A 1 9.94 -21.03 -19.63
CA MET A 1 10.88 -20.16 -18.92
C MET A 1 10.66 -20.36 -17.44
N ASN A 2 11.71 -20.66 -16.68
CA ASN A 2 11.57 -20.83 -15.22
C ASN A 2 11.47 -19.43 -14.59
N ASN A 3 10.26 -18.98 -14.30
CA ASN A 3 9.98 -17.66 -13.71
C ASN A 3 10.12 -17.67 -12.18
N SER A 4 10.88 -18.62 -11.62
CA SER A 4 11.13 -18.64 -10.18
C SER A 4 11.88 -17.37 -9.80
N ALA A 5 11.43 -16.70 -8.72
CA ALA A 5 12.23 -15.60 -8.20
C ALA A 5 13.57 -16.14 -7.73
N PRO A 6 14.68 -15.49 -8.10
CA PRO A 6 16.00 -15.92 -7.68
C PRO A 6 16.28 -15.66 -6.21
N PHE A 7 15.31 -15.11 -5.46
CA PHE A 7 15.51 -14.64 -4.08
C PHE A 7 14.24 -14.73 -3.23
N LEU A 8 14.43 -14.90 -1.94
CA LEU A 8 13.38 -14.79 -0.93
C LEU A 8 13.46 -13.38 -0.32
N ALA A 9 12.41 -12.60 -0.44
CA ALA A 9 12.38 -11.23 0.06
C ALA A 9 11.02 -10.81 0.60
N VAL A 10 11.03 -9.83 1.50
CA VAL A 10 9.83 -9.18 2.02
C VAL A 10 10.02 -7.67 1.92
N TYR A 11 9.30 -7.05 1.01
CA TYR A 11 9.30 -5.60 0.81
C TYR A 11 8.15 -4.97 1.60
N ARG A 12 8.48 -4.01 2.44
CA ARG A 12 7.52 -3.26 3.26
C ARG A 12 7.40 -1.83 2.75
N VAL A 13 6.37 -1.15 3.19
CA VAL A 13 6.23 0.30 2.97
C VAL A 13 7.43 1.03 3.57
N LYS A 14 7.95 2.03 2.87
CA LYS A 14 9.12 2.83 3.27
C LYS A 14 8.97 3.34 4.71
N SER A 15 10.07 3.32 5.45
CA SER A 15 10.09 3.68 6.88
C SER A 15 9.61 5.11 7.13
N ASN A 16 9.96 6.06 6.26
CA ASN A 16 9.49 7.45 6.36
C ASN A 16 7.96 7.56 6.28
N LEU A 17 7.31 6.78 5.41
CA LEU A 17 5.85 6.78 5.30
C LEU A 17 5.18 6.16 6.52
N ARG A 18 5.78 5.10 7.10
CA ARG A 18 5.30 4.52 8.36
C ARG A 18 5.45 5.50 9.51
N THR A 19 6.57 6.22 9.59
CA THR A 19 6.79 7.26 10.59
C THR A 19 5.82 8.42 10.42
N SER A 20 5.56 8.87 9.18
CA SER A 20 4.54 9.89 8.90
C SER A 20 3.15 9.43 9.31
N ALA A 21 2.77 8.18 9.04
CA ALA A 21 1.48 7.62 9.46
C ALA A 21 1.32 7.62 10.99
N LEU A 22 2.40 7.29 11.74
CA LEU A 22 2.40 7.40 13.21
C LEU A 22 2.30 8.84 13.69
N ALA A 23 3.00 9.78 13.04
CA ALA A 23 2.91 11.20 13.38
C ALA A 23 1.49 11.75 13.17
N PHE A 24 0.83 11.39 12.07
CA PHE A 24 -0.57 11.73 11.82
C PHE A 24 -1.50 11.14 12.87
N LEU A 25 -1.29 9.86 13.24
CA LEU A 25 -2.09 9.21 14.29
C LEU A 25 -1.91 9.93 15.63
N ALA A 26 -0.67 10.24 16.03
CA ALA A 26 -0.38 10.97 17.27
C ALA A 26 -1.03 12.36 17.28
N THR A 27 -0.93 13.11 16.17
CA THR A 27 -1.56 14.42 16.02
C THR A 27 -3.09 14.31 16.14
N GLY A 28 -3.69 13.32 15.48
CA GLY A 28 -5.14 13.06 15.60
C GLY A 28 -5.59 12.77 17.03
N LEU A 29 -4.81 11.96 17.76
CA LEU A 29 -5.08 11.67 19.18
C LEU A 29 -4.97 12.93 20.04
N ILE A 30 -3.92 13.74 19.87
CA ILE A 30 -3.77 15.02 20.61
C ILE A 30 -4.97 15.92 20.35
N PHE A 31 -5.43 16.01 19.10
CA PHE A 31 -6.59 16.84 18.75
C PHE A 31 -7.87 16.32 19.39
N ALA A 32 -8.09 15.01 19.37
CA ALA A 32 -9.24 14.39 20.03
C ALA A 32 -9.24 14.62 21.56
N PHE A 33 -8.07 14.49 22.20
CA PHE A 33 -7.90 14.80 23.61
C PHE A 33 -8.15 16.27 23.94
N ALA A 34 -7.68 17.19 23.09
CA ALA A 34 -7.92 18.62 23.26
C ALA A 34 -9.42 18.96 23.22
N ILE A 35 -10.16 18.42 22.24
CA ILE A 35 -11.61 18.58 22.14
C ILE A 35 -12.31 18.01 23.38
N TRP A 36 -11.95 16.77 23.76
CA TRP A 36 -12.52 16.12 24.93
C TRP A 36 -12.27 16.91 26.23
N GLY A 37 -11.03 17.45 26.41
CA GLY A 37 -10.68 18.29 27.56
C GLY A 37 -11.53 19.56 27.63
N ARG A 38 -11.74 20.26 26.51
CA ARG A 38 -12.60 21.46 26.44
C ARG A 38 -14.05 21.18 26.83
N VAL A 39 -14.59 20.04 26.37
CA VAL A 39 -15.92 19.57 26.73
C VAL A 39 -16.03 19.31 28.24
N LYS A 40 -15.05 18.61 28.81
CA LYS A 40 -15.01 18.30 30.24
C LYS A 40 -14.92 19.54 31.13
N LEU A 41 -14.23 20.58 30.67
CA LEU A 41 -14.08 21.86 31.35
C LEU A 41 -15.29 22.79 31.15
N GLY A 42 -16.30 22.38 30.38
CA GLY A 42 -17.47 23.21 30.08
C GLY A 42 -17.21 24.42 29.22
N LEU A 43 -16.06 24.44 28.53
CA LEU A 43 -15.65 25.58 27.69
C LEU A 43 -16.32 25.57 26.30
N ASP A 44 -16.72 24.39 25.84
CA ASP A 44 -17.42 24.22 24.56
C ASP A 44 -18.46 23.10 24.66
N GLN A 45 -19.57 23.30 23.95
CA GLN A 45 -20.48 22.19 23.61
C GLN A 45 -20.28 21.87 22.12
N PRO A 46 -19.50 20.82 21.78
CA PRO A 46 -19.28 20.48 20.39
C PRO A 46 -20.59 20.11 19.75
N THR A 47 -20.82 20.61 18.54
CA THR A 47 -21.96 20.18 17.75
C THR A 47 -21.80 18.70 17.36
N VAL A 48 -22.90 18.00 17.11
CA VAL A 48 -22.90 16.60 16.64
C VAL A 48 -22.00 16.45 15.42
N GLU A 49 -22.00 17.44 14.52
CA GLU A 49 -21.15 17.46 13.32
C GLU A 49 -19.66 17.48 13.67
N THR A 50 -19.22 18.31 14.61
CA THR A 50 -17.82 18.37 15.06
C THR A 50 -17.37 17.03 15.64
N VAL A 51 -18.21 16.37 16.43
CA VAL A 51 -17.92 15.05 16.98
C VAL A 51 -17.80 14.01 15.87
N LEU A 52 -18.76 13.98 14.94
CA LEU A 52 -18.74 13.03 13.82
C LEU A 52 -17.49 13.21 12.92
N ILE A 53 -17.17 14.45 12.56
CA ILE A 53 -15.97 14.73 11.73
C ILE A 53 -14.72 14.28 12.47
N THR A 54 -14.58 14.56 13.74
CA THR A 54 -13.42 14.13 14.54
C THR A 54 -13.27 12.61 14.55
N TRP A 55 -14.36 11.87 14.74
CA TRP A 55 -14.36 10.41 14.71
C TRP A 55 -14.01 9.85 13.34
N LEU A 56 -14.53 10.44 12.26
CA LEU A 56 -14.20 10.03 10.89
C LEU A 56 -12.72 10.25 10.55
N VAL A 57 -12.16 11.40 10.95
CA VAL A 57 -10.74 11.70 10.76
C VAL A 57 -9.88 10.72 11.56
N MET A 58 -10.24 10.46 12.83
CA MET A 58 -9.53 9.48 13.67
C MET A 58 -9.57 8.08 13.08
N LEU A 59 -10.73 7.62 12.64
CA LEU A 59 -10.86 6.32 11.99
C LEU A 59 -10.02 6.24 10.73
N GLY A 60 -10.05 7.27 9.89
CA GLY A 60 -9.24 7.35 8.67
C GLY A 60 -7.74 7.28 8.97
N THR A 61 -7.25 8.03 9.96
CA THR A 61 -5.82 7.99 10.35
C THR A 61 -5.39 6.65 10.90
N VAL A 62 -6.23 5.99 11.71
CA VAL A 62 -5.98 4.63 12.23
C VAL A 62 -5.90 3.64 11.07
N LEU A 63 -6.85 3.67 10.14
CA LEU A 63 -6.85 2.77 8.98
C LEU A 63 -5.63 2.98 8.07
N CYS A 64 -5.23 4.23 7.84
CA CYS A 64 -4.01 4.55 7.08
C CYS A 64 -2.75 4.01 7.77
N ALA A 65 -2.65 4.20 9.09
CA ALA A 65 -1.52 3.68 9.87
C ALA A 65 -1.49 2.15 9.80
N LEU A 66 -2.59 1.47 10.07
CA LEU A 66 -2.69 0.01 9.98
C LEU A 66 -2.31 -0.48 8.57
N HIS A 67 -2.81 0.18 7.52
CA HIS A 67 -2.45 -0.16 6.14
C HIS A 67 -0.94 -0.02 5.89
N ALA A 68 -0.30 1.06 6.34
CA ALA A 68 1.13 1.30 6.18
C ALA A 68 1.99 0.24 6.88
N PHE A 69 1.53 -0.29 8.03
CA PHE A 69 2.26 -1.31 8.78
C PHE A 69 2.00 -2.74 8.29
N THR A 70 0.80 -3.02 7.77
CA THR A 70 0.43 -4.37 7.34
C THR A 70 0.72 -4.63 5.86
N SER A 71 0.84 -3.57 5.04
CA SER A 71 1.12 -3.72 3.61
C SER A 71 2.53 -4.24 3.38
N SER A 72 2.62 -5.36 2.67
CA SER A 72 3.90 -5.96 2.28
C SER A 72 3.76 -6.76 0.98
N LEU A 73 4.86 -6.83 0.23
CA LEU A 73 5.03 -7.71 -0.91
C LEU A 73 6.07 -8.78 -0.51
N ARG A 74 5.70 -10.04 -0.61
CA ARG A 74 6.56 -11.17 -0.24
C ARG A 74 6.87 -12.00 -1.48
N PHE A 75 8.12 -12.36 -1.63
CA PHE A 75 8.59 -13.35 -2.58
C PHE A 75 8.89 -14.63 -1.82
N THR A 76 8.16 -15.68 -2.15
CA THR A 76 8.39 -17.04 -1.64
C THR A 76 9.15 -17.85 -2.68
N SER A 77 9.40 -19.13 -2.43
CA SER A 77 10.00 -20.03 -3.44
C SER A 77 9.15 -20.15 -4.71
N ASP A 78 7.83 -20.03 -4.59
CA ASP A 78 6.89 -20.46 -5.63
C ASP A 78 5.95 -19.35 -6.11
N ALA A 79 5.82 -18.26 -5.35
CA ALA A 79 4.81 -17.25 -5.60
C ALA A 79 5.23 -15.85 -5.14
N VAL A 80 4.57 -14.84 -5.74
CA VAL A 80 4.54 -13.47 -5.23
C VAL A 80 3.25 -13.29 -4.44
N GLU A 81 3.36 -12.85 -3.20
CA GLU A 81 2.24 -12.57 -2.31
C GLU A 81 2.20 -11.08 -1.96
N LYS A 82 1.07 -10.44 -2.17
CA LYS A 82 0.77 -9.13 -1.62
C LYS A 82 -0.15 -9.28 -0.42
N ARG A 83 0.29 -8.76 0.71
CA ARG A 83 -0.55 -8.64 1.92
C ARG A 83 -0.90 -7.18 2.14
N SER A 84 -2.12 -6.94 2.51
CA SER A 84 -2.64 -5.64 2.90
C SER A 84 -3.60 -5.84 4.07
N LEU A 85 -4.12 -4.75 4.66
CA LEU A 85 -4.98 -4.81 5.86
C LEU A 85 -6.14 -5.82 5.74
N LEU A 86 -6.78 -5.87 4.57
CA LEU A 86 -8.00 -6.66 4.36
C LEU A 86 -7.85 -7.75 3.30
N THR A 87 -6.72 -7.80 2.58
CA THR A 87 -6.57 -8.69 1.44
C THR A 87 -5.22 -9.37 1.41
N VAL A 88 -5.24 -10.63 0.99
CA VAL A 88 -4.04 -11.37 0.61
C VAL A 88 -4.24 -11.82 -0.82
N ALA A 89 -3.33 -11.44 -1.71
CA ALA A 89 -3.31 -11.85 -3.11
C ALA A 89 -2.00 -12.60 -3.37
N SER A 90 -2.09 -13.75 -4.00
CA SER A 90 -0.93 -14.58 -4.34
C SER A 90 -1.00 -15.00 -5.80
N ILE A 91 0.14 -14.95 -6.50
CA ILE A 91 0.30 -15.43 -7.88
C ILE A 91 1.52 -16.34 -7.92
N PRO A 92 1.37 -17.62 -8.28
CA PRO A 92 2.50 -18.49 -8.54
C PRO A 92 3.38 -17.92 -9.67
N PHE A 93 4.71 -18.06 -9.58
CA PHE A 93 5.61 -17.54 -10.62
C PHE A 93 5.34 -18.13 -12.00
N SER A 94 4.94 -19.42 -12.05
CA SER A 94 4.55 -20.09 -13.30
C SER A 94 3.31 -19.48 -13.97
N GLU A 95 2.49 -18.78 -13.19
CA GLU A 95 1.23 -18.17 -13.64
C GLU A 95 1.36 -16.65 -13.89
N ILE A 96 2.58 -16.12 -13.89
CA ILE A 96 2.82 -14.72 -14.25
C ILE A 96 2.90 -14.59 -15.77
N ARG A 97 1.98 -13.82 -16.35
CA ARG A 97 1.97 -13.48 -17.78
C ARG A 97 2.99 -12.38 -18.12
N GLY A 98 3.16 -11.41 -17.23
CA GLY A 98 4.05 -10.28 -17.45
C GLY A 98 3.79 -9.12 -16.48
N ARG A 99 4.40 -8.00 -16.79
CA ARG A 99 4.33 -6.76 -16.01
C ARG A 99 3.67 -5.62 -16.76
N ARG A 100 3.19 -4.63 -15.98
CA ARG A 100 2.81 -3.30 -16.47
C ARG A 100 3.33 -2.25 -15.52
N GLN A 101 3.54 -1.04 -16.04
CA GLN A 101 3.87 0.13 -15.25
C GLN A 101 2.85 1.22 -15.54
N ILE A 102 2.12 1.64 -14.51
CA ILE A 102 1.09 2.67 -14.65
C ILE A 102 1.61 3.93 -13.98
N VAL A 103 1.70 5.00 -14.77
CA VAL A 103 1.96 6.36 -14.27
C VAL A 103 0.64 7.11 -14.37
N PRO A 104 -0.06 7.37 -13.27
CA PRO A 104 -1.30 8.13 -13.30
C PRO A 104 -1.02 9.57 -13.75
N GLY A 105 -1.96 10.15 -14.50
CA GLY A 105 -1.90 11.57 -14.87
C GLY A 105 -2.36 12.48 -13.73
N GLY A 106 -2.07 13.77 -13.81
CA GLY A 106 -2.54 14.77 -12.86
C GLY A 106 -1.67 14.91 -11.61
N ALA A 107 -2.29 15.22 -10.46
CA ALA A 107 -1.59 15.47 -9.19
C ALA A 107 -0.79 14.26 -8.67
N GLU A 108 -1.12 13.06 -9.10
CA GLU A 108 -0.43 11.81 -8.75
C GLU A 108 0.66 11.40 -9.76
N ALA A 109 1.03 12.28 -10.69
CA ALA A 109 1.98 11.98 -11.79
C ALA A 109 3.35 11.47 -11.31
N ASN A 110 3.73 11.75 -10.06
CA ASN A 110 4.97 11.29 -9.47
C ASN A 110 4.89 9.90 -8.81
N LEU A 111 3.69 9.30 -8.74
CA LEU A 111 3.51 8.00 -8.13
C LEU A 111 3.45 6.90 -9.20
N ARG A 112 4.43 6.02 -9.22
CA ARG A 112 4.44 4.86 -10.11
C ARG A 112 3.78 3.67 -9.47
N PHE A 113 2.95 2.98 -10.24
CA PHE A 113 2.39 1.70 -9.85
C PHE A 113 2.98 0.58 -10.71
N TYR A 114 3.45 -0.43 -10.04
CA TYR A 114 3.91 -1.67 -10.65
C TYR A 114 2.78 -2.69 -10.58
N VAL A 115 2.58 -3.41 -11.67
CA VAL A 115 1.47 -4.37 -11.80
C VAL A 115 2.02 -5.69 -12.30
N ILE A 116 1.79 -6.75 -11.55
CA ILE A 116 2.05 -8.13 -11.98
C ILE A 116 0.73 -8.70 -12.49
N VAL A 117 0.74 -9.09 -13.75
CA VAL A 117 -0.45 -9.57 -14.46
C VAL A 117 -0.41 -11.10 -14.51
N PRO A 118 -1.44 -11.80 -14.01
CA PRO A 118 -1.50 -13.25 -14.09
C PRO A 118 -1.82 -13.74 -15.51
N ALA A 119 -1.45 -14.98 -15.81
CA ALA A 119 -1.79 -15.66 -17.06
C ALA A 119 -3.30 -15.94 -17.16
N HIS A 120 -3.90 -16.32 -16.06
CA HIS A 120 -5.32 -16.63 -15.97
C HIS A 120 -6.11 -15.53 -15.26
N ARG A 121 -7.30 -15.21 -15.80
CA ARG A 121 -8.20 -14.18 -15.23
C ARG A 121 -8.78 -14.56 -13.86
N SER A 122 -8.74 -15.81 -13.48
CA SER A 122 -9.18 -16.30 -12.16
C SER A 122 -8.23 -15.91 -11.03
N LEU A 123 -6.98 -15.58 -11.34
CA LEU A 123 -5.98 -15.16 -10.38
C LEU A 123 -6.03 -13.63 -10.18
N PRO A 124 -5.74 -13.16 -8.96
CA PRO A 124 -5.73 -11.73 -8.67
C PRO A 124 -4.57 -11.03 -9.39
N THR A 125 -4.80 -9.83 -9.90
CA THR A 125 -3.72 -8.95 -10.33
C THR A 125 -3.08 -8.28 -9.12
N ILE A 126 -1.76 -8.34 -8.99
CA ILE A 126 -1.03 -7.69 -7.91
C ILE A 126 -0.60 -6.30 -8.37
N LYS A 127 -1.20 -5.26 -7.79
CA LYS A 127 -0.84 -3.86 -8.00
C LYS A 127 -0.21 -3.32 -6.72
N PHE A 128 0.94 -2.66 -6.83
CA PHE A 128 1.65 -2.03 -5.72
C PHE A 128 2.32 -0.73 -6.20
N ALA A 129 2.53 0.18 -5.28
CA ALA A 129 3.11 1.49 -5.58
C ALA A 129 4.60 1.53 -5.20
N GLU A 130 5.31 2.49 -5.75
CA GLU A 130 6.75 2.73 -5.53
C GLU A 130 7.11 3.12 -4.08
N TYR A 131 6.14 3.14 -3.17
CA TYR A 131 6.38 3.44 -1.77
C TYR A 131 6.88 2.25 -0.93
N HIS A 132 7.16 1.09 -1.54
CA HIS A 132 7.84 -0.02 -0.87
C HIS A 132 9.37 0.14 -0.98
N GLU A 133 10.08 -0.45 -0.03
CA GLU A 133 11.55 -0.47 -0.03
C GLU A 133 12.04 -1.59 -0.95
N PHE A 134 12.06 -1.34 -2.27
CA PHE A 134 12.58 -2.28 -3.25
C PHE A 134 14.09 -2.14 -3.40
N ASP A 135 14.74 -3.27 -3.64
CA ASP A 135 16.17 -3.38 -3.97
C ASP A 135 16.39 -3.64 -5.48
N ASP A 136 17.65 -3.64 -5.89
CA ASP A 136 18.03 -3.88 -7.28
C ASP A 136 17.59 -5.28 -7.75
N ALA A 137 17.63 -6.28 -6.88
CA ALA A 137 17.21 -7.64 -7.21
C ALA A 137 15.71 -7.70 -7.58
N PHE A 138 14.88 -6.91 -6.89
CA PHE A 138 13.48 -6.75 -7.27
C PHE A 138 13.33 -6.12 -8.65
N TYR A 139 14.05 -5.02 -8.91
CA TYR A 139 13.95 -4.31 -10.19
C TYR A 139 14.44 -5.18 -11.33
N ASP A 140 15.56 -5.89 -11.19
CA ASP A 140 16.11 -6.80 -12.19
C ASP A 140 15.11 -7.91 -12.51
N TRP A 141 14.53 -8.53 -11.48
CA TRP A 141 13.50 -9.53 -11.66
C TRP A 141 12.24 -8.94 -12.34
N PHE A 142 11.73 -7.81 -11.85
CA PHE A 142 10.52 -7.20 -12.40
C PHE A 142 10.72 -6.80 -13.86
N LEU A 143 11.89 -6.26 -14.22
CA LEU A 143 12.21 -5.87 -15.58
C LEU A 143 12.44 -7.09 -16.49
N SER A 144 12.82 -8.24 -15.96
CA SER A 144 12.94 -9.48 -16.72
C SER A 144 11.58 -10.07 -17.16
N LEU A 145 10.49 -9.67 -16.51
CA LEU A 145 9.15 -10.08 -16.90
C LEU A 145 8.73 -9.44 -18.24
N PRO A 146 7.96 -10.17 -19.10
CA PRO A 146 7.45 -9.61 -20.34
C PRO A 146 6.67 -8.30 -20.12
N ASP A 147 7.03 -7.26 -20.85
CA ASP A 147 6.32 -5.98 -20.84
C ASP A 147 5.03 -6.09 -21.65
N LEU A 148 3.90 -5.87 -21.02
CA LEU A 148 2.59 -5.98 -21.67
C LEU A 148 2.10 -4.64 -22.24
N ASP A 149 2.75 -3.53 -21.90
CA ASP A 149 2.42 -2.19 -22.42
C ASP A 149 3.14 -1.94 -23.76
N GLU A 150 4.30 -2.56 -23.99
CA GLU A 150 5.05 -2.44 -25.24
C GLU A 150 4.33 -3.10 -26.43
N LYS A 151 3.50 -4.11 -26.18
CA LYS A 151 2.72 -4.81 -27.23
C LYS A 151 1.40 -4.12 -27.59
N ALA A 152 1.06 -3.01 -26.92
CA ALA A 152 -0.17 -2.25 -27.17
C ALA A 152 0.05 -1.03 -28.11
N LYS A 153 1.28 -0.85 -28.61
CA LYS A 153 1.64 0.11 -29.67
C LYS A 153 1.73 -0.62 -31.00
#